data_4efe50f813a2ed42ca90dc1753fd096b
#
_entry.id   4efe50f813a2ed42ca90dc1753fd096b
#
_cell.length_a   1.000
_cell.length_b   1.000
_cell.length_c   1.000
_cell.angle_alpha   90.00
_cell.angle_beta   90.00
_cell.angle_gamma   90.00
#
_symmetry.space_group_name_H-M   'P 1'
#
loop_
_entity.id
_entity.type
_entity.pdbx_description
1 polymer ?
#
loop_
_entity_poly.entity_id
_entity_poly.type
_entity_poly.pdbx_seq_one_letter_code
_entity_poly.pdbx_strand_id
1 'polypeptide(L)'
;RTLLANEIFIFSSEYGKKGVEDTNAVRLKNQLTKTEDVKTLRNYNIWTGKGNIAEADLDSDETRELADDFLNETGLEWGRSQHGGRSHRGFTVLDLTKKNTRHAYTFRDNPDDTTIIELRAHNHYTMCGGKYDDGDTAIFNKADKPSEITWAQLHKQIGMLGVAATMLRKARISDPHNEFYKYMAGALKQHKLTYEDAEKIFDAVIAHHGHCKRSERMAQLKSVYNAEVTEQTGLPTIVKQWNWSELEKDDFKKLLYVITGRHSLPAATNDFVKRIAYMMKQKKF
;
A
#
# COMPACT_ATOMS: atom_id res chain seq x y z
N ARG A 1 -10.96 23.08 -10.80
CA ARG A 1 -10.32 24.37 -10.44
C ARG A 1 -9.33 24.18 -9.29
N THR A 2 -9.75 23.56 -8.18
CA THR A 2 -8.94 23.41 -6.97
C THR A 2 -7.62 22.68 -7.23
N LEU A 3 -7.61 21.60 -8.03
CA LEU A 3 -6.40 20.83 -8.30
C LEU A 3 -5.33 21.66 -9.03
N LEU A 4 -5.73 22.40 -10.05
CA LEU A 4 -4.80 23.26 -10.80
C LEU A 4 -4.28 24.43 -9.94
N ALA A 5 -5.12 24.97 -9.04
CA ALA A 5 -4.71 25.99 -8.09
C ALA A 5 -3.71 25.49 -7.05
N ASN A 6 -3.69 24.18 -6.77
CA ASN A 6 -2.74 23.53 -5.88
C ASN A 6 -1.53 22.94 -6.62
N GLU A 7 -1.27 23.35 -7.86
CA GLU A 7 -0.15 22.88 -8.69
C GLU A 7 -0.14 21.36 -8.94
N ILE A 8 -1.31 20.72 -8.90
CA ILE A 8 -1.45 19.29 -9.20
C ILE A 8 -1.51 19.12 -10.71
N PHE A 9 -0.56 18.40 -11.26
CA PHE A 9 -0.44 18.18 -12.69
C PHE A 9 -1.43 17.11 -13.16
N ILE A 10 -2.33 17.52 -14.05
CA ILE A 10 -3.39 16.67 -14.63
C ILE A 10 -3.19 16.61 -16.14
N PHE A 11 -3.44 15.46 -16.73
CA PHE A 11 -3.52 15.30 -18.17
C PHE A 11 -4.76 14.47 -18.55
N SER A 12 -5.23 14.68 -19.80
CA SER A 12 -6.38 13.94 -20.31
C SER A 12 -5.95 12.69 -21.10
N SER A 13 -6.77 11.65 -21.04
CA SER A 13 -6.67 10.45 -21.87
C SER A 13 -7.99 10.18 -22.59
N GLU A 14 -8.00 9.22 -23.51
CA GLU A 14 -9.25 8.80 -24.16
C GLU A 14 -10.24 8.26 -23.13
N TYR A 15 -11.53 8.51 -23.38
CA TYR A 15 -12.61 8.01 -22.54
C TYR A 15 -12.62 6.46 -22.56
N GLY A 16 -12.76 5.85 -21.38
CA GLY A 16 -12.71 4.41 -21.23
C GLY A 16 -11.29 3.82 -21.20
N LYS A 17 -10.23 4.62 -21.46
CA LYS A 17 -8.84 4.14 -21.39
C LYS A 17 -8.14 4.66 -20.14
N LYS A 18 -7.49 3.77 -19.42
CA LYS A 18 -6.63 4.10 -18.28
C LYS A 18 -5.29 4.62 -18.82
N GLY A 19 -5.10 5.94 -18.76
CA GLY A 19 -3.85 6.58 -19.17
C GLY A 19 -3.70 6.87 -20.67
N VAL A 20 -2.52 7.26 -21.07
CA VAL A 20 -2.10 7.44 -22.47
C VAL A 20 -0.93 6.52 -22.75
N GLU A 21 -0.75 6.12 -24.02
CA GLU A 21 0.46 5.42 -24.46
C GLU A 21 1.69 6.18 -24.01
N ASP A 22 2.62 5.46 -23.44
CA ASP A 22 3.54 5.88 -22.40
C ASP A 22 4.75 6.67 -22.91
N THR A 23 4.53 7.89 -23.37
CA THR A 23 5.65 8.82 -23.50
C THR A 23 5.40 10.10 -22.69
N ASN A 24 6.42 10.58 -21.97
CA ASN A 24 6.37 11.87 -21.29
C ASN A 24 5.96 13.01 -22.22
N ALA A 25 6.31 12.91 -23.51
CA ALA A 25 5.93 13.88 -24.55
C ALA A 25 4.41 13.93 -24.76
N VAL A 26 3.72 12.77 -24.78
CA VAL A 26 2.27 12.70 -24.92
C VAL A 26 1.57 13.25 -23.69
N ARG A 27 2.08 12.94 -22.49
CA ARG A 27 1.56 13.51 -21.24
C ARG A 27 1.69 15.02 -21.20
N LEU A 28 2.85 15.57 -21.56
CA LEU A 28 3.07 17.01 -21.64
C LEU A 28 2.13 17.68 -22.64
N LYS A 29 1.92 17.09 -23.82
CA LYS A 29 0.98 17.58 -24.82
C LYS A 29 -0.47 17.61 -24.32
N ASN A 30 -0.86 16.64 -23.51
CA ASN A 30 -2.22 16.50 -22.99
C ASN A 30 -2.38 17.12 -21.59
N GLN A 31 -1.35 17.77 -21.05
CA GLN A 31 -1.39 18.42 -19.75
C GLN A 31 -2.43 19.53 -19.75
N LEU A 32 -3.28 19.52 -18.73
CA LEU A 32 -4.23 20.60 -18.48
C LEU A 32 -3.53 21.71 -17.71
N THR A 33 -3.61 22.92 -18.26
CA THR A 33 -3.04 24.13 -17.62
C THR A 33 -4.11 25.08 -17.14
N LYS A 34 -5.33 24.94 -17.66
CA LYS A 34 -6.49 25.78 -17.33
C LYS A 34 -7.75 24.93 -17.15
N THR A 35 -8.70 25.48 -16.43
CA THR A 35 -9.99 24.82 -16.21
C THR A 35 -10.78 24.64 -17.53
N GLU A 36 -10.59 25.55 -18.48
CA GLU A 36 -11.23 25.54 -19.81
C GLU A 36 -10.75 24.37 -20.67
N ASP A 37 -9.59 23.75 -20.33
CA ASP A 37 -9.07 22.59 -21.02
C ASP A 37 -9.85 21.30 -20.68
N VAL A 38 -10.70 21.34 -19.62
CA VAL A 38 -11.52 20.21 -19.20
C VAL A 38 -12.65 19.98 -20.20
N LYS A 39 -12.60 18.87 -20.91
CA LYS A 39 -13.61 18.43 -21.88
C LYS A 39 -14.46 17.31 -21.30
N THR A 40 -15.73 17.29 -21.65
CA THR A 40 -16.61 16.16 -21.40
C THR A 40 -16.14 14.93 -22.21
N LEU A 41 -16.44 13.73 -21.73
CA LEU A 41 -16.10 12.46 -22.40
C LEU A 41 -14.58 12.18 -22.52
N ARG A 42 -13.82 12.59 -21.53
CA ARG A 42 -12.41 12.21 -21.39
C ARG A 42 -12.12 11.70 -19.98
N ASN A 43 -11.12 10.84 -19.86
CA ASN A 43 -10.54 10.48 -18.58
C ASN A 43 -9.48 11.50 -18.20
N TYR A 44 -9.33 11.72 -16.90
CA TYR A 44 -8.33 12.61 -16.34
C TYR A 44 -7.46 11.86 -15.36
N ASN A 45 -6.17 12.13 -15.42
CA ASN A 45 -5.17 11.42 -14.62
C ASN A 45 -4.30 12.44 -13.87
N ILE A 46 -4.01 12.16 -12.61
CA ILE A 46 -2.96 12.85 -11.86
C ILE A 46 -1.61 12.27 -12.27
N TRP A 47 -0.64 13.13 -12.54
CA TRP A 47 0.73 12.75 -12.85
C TRP A 47 1.58 12.80 -11.60
N THR A 48 1.88 11.63 -11.03
CA THR A 48 2.73 11.53 -9.84
C THR A 48 4.20 11.84 -10.18
N GLY A 49 4.93 12.41 -9.22
CA GLY A 49 6.29 12.92 -9.38
C GLY A 49 6.38 14.33 -9.93
N LYS A 50 5.36 14.85 -10.62
CA LYS A 50 5.23 16.26 -10.94
C LYS A 50 4.64 17.02 -9.77
N GLY A 51 5.18 18.23 -9.48
CA GLY A 51 4.79 18.98 -8.27
C GLY A 51 5.08 18.23 -6.97
N ASN A 52 6.03 17.29 -7.00
CA ASN A 52 6.38 16.44 -5.86
C ASN A 52 5.22 15.59 -5.31
N ILE A 53 4.21 15.32 -6.12
CA ILE A 53 3.08 14.48 -5.72
C ILE A 53 3.50 13.00 -5.72
N ALA A 54 3.28 12.33 -4.60
CA ALA A 54 3.27 10.88 -4.49
C ALA A 54 1.88 10.40 -4.04
N GLU A 55 1.59 9.16 -4.31
CA GLU A 55 0.27 8.55 -4.10
C GLU A 55 0.39 7.23 -3.37
N ALA A 56 -0.43 7.05 -2.34
CA ALA A 56 -0.74 5.75 -1.78
C ALA A 56 -1.99 5.20 -2.49
N ASP A 57 -1.83 4.08 -3.19
CA ASP A 57 -2.92 3.35 -3.85
C ASP A 57 -3.32 2.16 -2.99
N LEU A 58 -4.55 2.18 -2.49
CA LEU A 58 -5.10 1.24 -1.51
C LEU A 58 -5.87 0.13 -2.25
N ASP A 59 -5.15 -0.88 -2.71
CA ASP A 59 -5.70 -1.91 -3.60
C ASP A 59 -6.59 -2.93 -2.88
N SER A 60 -6.45 -3.10 -1.55
CA SER A 60 -7.26 -4.06 -0.79
C SER A 60 -8.29 -3.39 0.12
N ASP A 61 -9.33 -4.15 0.50
CA ASP A 61 -10.34 -3.67 1.45
C ASP A 61 -9.73 -3.34 2.81
N GLU A 62 -8.80 -4.18 3.28
CA GLU A 62 -8.16 -3.98 4.57
C GLU A 62 -7.30 -2.71 4.58
N THR A 63 -6.62 -2.37 3.47
CA THR A 63 -5.84 -1.12 3.40
C THR A 63 -6.74 0.10 3.36
N ARG A 64 -7.89 0.05 2.70
CA ARG A 64 -8.88 1.14 2.71
C ARG A 64 -9.50 1.32 4.09
N GLU A 65 -9.79 0.23 4.79
CA GLU A 65 -10.37 0.23 6.13
C GLU A 65 -9.39 0.82 7.17
N LEU A 66 -8.12 0.46 7.09
CA LEU A 66 -7.07 0.85 8.05
C LEU A 66 -6.34 2.15 7.70
N ALA A 67 -6.64 2.76 6.55
CA ALA A 67 -5.85 3.88 6.04
C ALA A 67 -5.79 5.07 7.00
N ASP A 68 -6.89 5.38 7.70
CA ASP A 68 -6.96 6.51 8.63
C ASP A 68 -6.11 6.29 9.90
N ASP A 69 -5.80 5.05 10.26
CA ASP A 69 -4.95 4.73 11.41
C ASP A 69 -3.45 4.95 11.11
N PHE A 70 -3.04 4.83 9.85
CA PHE A 70 -1.62 4.81 9.48
C PHE A 70 -1.16 5.98 8.63
N LEU A 71 -1.99 6.40 7.67
CA LEU A 71 -1.64 7.50 6.78
C LEU A 71 -2.05 8.84 7.38
N ASN A 72 -1.20 9.85 7.21
CA ASN A 72 -1.56 11.22 7.55
C ASN A 72 -2.85 11.62 6.83
N GLU A 73 -3.65 12.43 7.48
CA GLU A 73 -4.77 13.08 6.80
C GLU A 73 -4.24 13.93 5.63
N THR A 74 -4.95 13.90 4.51
CA THR A 74 -4.60 14.69 3.33
C THR A 74 -5.83 15.36 2.75
N GLY A 75 -5.64 16.50 2.10
CA GLY A 75 -6.68 17.19 1.33
C GLY A 75 -6.94 16.56 -0.04
N LEU A 76 -6.15 15.58 -0.47
CA LEU A 76 -6.24 14.99 -1.80
C LEU A 76 -6.54 13.48 -1.71
N GLU A 77 -7.83 13.13 -1.90
CA GLU A 77 -8.31 11.74 -1.92
C GLU A 77 -9.23 11.53 -3.12
N TRP A 78 -9.02 10.44 -3.85
CA TRP A 78 -9.84 10.08 -5.01
C TRP A 78 -9.88 8.57 -5.22
N GLY A 79 -10.65 8.13 -6.21
CA GLY A 79 -10.69 6.72 -6.61
C GLY A 79 -12.02 6.32 -7.20
N ARG A 80 -12.29 5.04 -7.22
CA ARG A 80 -13.53 4.47 -7.72
C ARG A 80 -14.74 4.89 -6.89
N SER A 81 -15.87 5.18 -7.56
CA SER A 81 -17.10 5.60 -6.88
C SER A 81 -17.65 4.50 -5.96
N GLN A 82 -17.51 3.24 -6.33
CA GLN A 82 -17.88 2.09 -5.49
C GLN A 82 -17.10 2.03 -4.16
N HIS A 83 -15.95 2.71 -4.06
CA HIS A 83 -15.17 2.86 -2.84
C HIS A 83 -15.27 4.28 -2.24
N GLY A 84 -16.27 5.05 -2.64
CA GLY A 84 -16.50 6.42 -2.17
C GLY A 84 -15.37 7.40 -2.52
N GLY A 85 -14.57 7.12 -3.56
CA GLY A 85 -13.42 7.95 -3.93
C GLY A 85 -12.26 7.88 -2.94
N ARG A 86 -12.10 6.79 -2.19
CA ARG A 86 -11.12 6.67 -1.08
C ARG A 86 -10.03 5.63 -1.32
N SER A 87 -9.84 5.18 -2.57
CA SER A 87 -8.80 4.20 -2.89
C SER A 87 -7.41 4.80 -3.14
N HIS A 88 -7.31 6.11 -3.28
CA HIS A 88 -6.04 6.80 -3.51
C HIS A 88 -5.91 8.01 -2.59
N ARG A 89 -4.70 8.20 -2.02
CA ARG A 89 -4.34 9.38 -1.21
C ARG A 89 -3.08 10.03 -1.76
N GLY A 90 -3.17 11.32 -2.10
CA GLY A 90 -2.07 12.11 -2.61
C GLY A 90 -1.38 12.92 -1.52
N PHE A 91 -0.05 12.98 -1.59
CA PHE A 91 0.82 13.73 -0.68
C PHE A 91 1.82 14.56 -1.45
N THR A 92 2.18 15.73 -0.93
CA THR A 92 3.36 16.49 -1.38
C THR A 92 4.58 15.98 -0.64
N VAL A 93 5.50 15.34 -1.36
CA VAL A 93 6.72 14.77 -0.76
C VAL A 93 7.86 15.77 -0.85
N LEU A 94 8.33 16.26 0.31
CA LEU A 94 9.28 17.36 0.41
C LEU A 94 10.66 17.04 -0.18
N ASP A 95 11.08 15.79 -0.12
CA ASP A 95 12.39 15.28 -0.54
C ASP A 95 12.30 14.28 -1.71
N LEU A 96 11.27 14.40 -2.56
CA LEU A 96 11.06 13.51 -3.70
C LEU A 96 12.19 13.64 -4.72
N THR A 97 12.76 12.51 -5.13
CA THR A 97 13.82 12.43 -6.14
C THR A 97 13.41 11.55 -7.31
N LYS A 98 14.11 11.66 -8.44
CA LYS A 98 13.87 10.80 -9.62
C LYS A 98 14.10 9.29 -9.36
N LYS A 99 14.75 8.94 -8.25
CA LYS A 99 14.95 7.55 -7.83
C LYS A 99 13.71 6.98 -7.13
N ASN A 100 12.85 7.84 -6.63
CA ASN A 100 11.61 7.45 -5.98
C ASN A 100 10.55 7.14 -7.05
N THR A 101 10.35 5.88 -7.33
CA THR A 101 9.43 5.40 -8.35
C THR A 101 8.25 4.65 -7.71
N ARG A 102 7.66 3.71 -8.42
CA ARG A 102 6.60 2.85 -7.92
C ARG A 102 7.15 1.73 -7.04
N HIS A 103 6.53 1.50 -5.90
CA HIS A 103 6.73 0.33 -5.06
C HIS A 103 5.38 -0.35 -4.84
N ALA A 104 5.19 -1.54 -5.40
CA ALA A 104 4.00 -2.36 -5.19
C ALA A 104 4.30 -3.41 -4.11
N TYR A 105 3.42 -3.52 -3.13
CA TYR A 105 3.49 -4.52 -2.08
C TYR A 105 2.35 -5.50 -2.26
N THR A 106 2.71 -6.74 -2.49
CA THR A 106 1.77 -7.85 -2.66
C THR A 106 1.77 -8.72 -1.43
N PHE A 107 0.64 -9.37 -1.17
CA PHE A 107 0.57 -10.48 -0.24
C PHE A 107 -0.17 -11.62 -0.93
N ARG A 108 0.57 -12.66 -1.30
CA ARG A 108 0.12 -13.72 -2.19
C ARG A 108 -0.48 -14.88 -1.43
N ASP A 109 -1.54 -14.60 -0.70
CA ASP A 109 -2.36 -15.63 -0.04
C ASP A 109 -3.41 -16.26 -0.97
N ASN A 110 -3.48 -15.75 -2.20
CA ASN A 110 -4.34 -16.24 -3.28
C ASN A 110 -3.49 -16.42 -4.54
N PRO A 111 -3.77 -17.44 -5.40
CA PRO A 111 -3.09 -17.61 -6.69
C PRO A 111 -3.17 -16.41 -7.63
N ASP A 112 -4.15 -15.54 -7.47
CA ASP A 112 -4.35 -14.35 -8.31
C ASP A 112 -3.41 -13.17 -7.98
N ASP A 113 -2.44 -13.37 -7.09
CA ASP A 113 -1.33 -12.43 -6.81
C ASP A 113 -1.78 -10.98 -6.57
N THR A 114 -2.60 -10.78 -5.57
CA THR A 114 -3.26 -9.49 -5.32
C THR A 114 -2.30 -8.50 -4.69
N THR A 115 -2.04 -7.37 -5.35
CA THR A 115 -1.42 -6.20 -4.74
C THR A 115 -2.31 -5.68 -3.62
N ILE A 116 -1.76 -5.41 -2.46
CA ILE A 116 -2.52 -4.87 -1.33
C ILE A 116 -2.41 -3.36 -1.22
N ILE A 117 -1.24 -2.80 -1.56
CA ILE A 117 -0.97 -1.38 -1.50
C ILE A 117 0.17 -1.02 -2.46
N GLU A 118 0.07 0.13 -3.12
CA GLU A 118 1.15 0.69 -3.92
C GLU A 118 1.52 2.08 -3.45
N LEU A 119 2.81 2.40 -3.49
CA LEU A 119 3.33 3.75 -3.40
C LEU A 119 3.78 4.18 -4.79
N ARG A 120 3.12 5.16 -5.38
CA ARG A 120 3.43 5.68 -6.73
C ARG A 120 4.04 7.06 -6.63
N ALA A 121 5.16 7.26 -7.31
CA ALA A 121 5.86 8.53 -7.35
C ALA A 121 6.27 8.86 -8.79
N HIS A 122 7.56 9.05 -9.09
CA HIS A 122 8.00 9.46 -10.43
C HIS A 122 7.49 8.56 -11.57
N ASN A 123 7.07 9.21 -12.65
CA ASN A 123 6.66 8.60 -13.93
C ASN A 123 5.42 7.69 -13.85
N HIS A 124 4.60 7.83 -12.84
CA HIS A 124 3.31 7.14 -12.77
C HIS A 124 2.15 8.10 -12.91
N TYR A 125 0.98 7.54 -13.09
CA TYR A 125 -0.26 8.29 -13.17
C TYR A 125 -1.43 7.44 -12.67
N THR A 126 -2.44 8.12 -12.18
CA THR A 126 -3.66 7.47 -11.72
C THR A 126 -4.86 8.25 -12.18
N MET A 127 -5.87 7.52 -12.63
CA MET A 127 -7.12 8.13 -13.07
C MET A 127 -7.83 8.77 -11.89
N CYS A 128 -8.17 10.05 -12.04
CA CYS A 128 -8.85 10.84 -11.02
C CYS A 128 -10.20 11.39 -11.46
N GLY A 129 -10.57 11.18 -12.71
CA GLY A 129 -11.86 11.58 -13.27
C GLY A 129 -12.15 10.84 -14.56
N GLY A 130 -13.43 10.61 -14.84
CA GLY A 130 -13.87 9.88 -16.01
C GLY A 130 -14.43 8.49 -15.66
N LYS A 131 -14.41 7.56 -16.61
CA LYS A 131 -15.07 6.26 -16.52
C LYS A 131 -14.10 5.12 -16.75
N TYR A 132 -14.18 4.10 -15.90
CA TYR A 132 -13.45 2.84 -16.07
C TYR A 132 -14.13 1.94 -17.11
N ASP A 133 -13.41 0.93 -17.62
CA ASP A 133 -13.90 0.00 -18.62
C ASP A 133 -15.09 -0.85 -18.12
N ASP A 134 -15.18 -1.09 -16.81
CA ASP A 134 -16.28 -1.80 -16.16
C ASP A 134 -17.50 -0.92 -15.88
N GLY A 135 -17.45 0.35 -16.27
CA GLY A 135 -18.55 1.31 -16.12
C GLY A 135 -18.52 2.11 -14.84
N ASP A 136 -17.69 1.79 -13.84
CA ASP A 136 -17.50 2.61 -12.64
C ASP A 136 -16.83 3.96 -12.99
N THR A 137 -16.93 4.92 -12.09
CA THR A 137 -16.38 6.27 -12.30
C THR A 137 -15.29 6.60 -11.26
N ALA A 138 -14.29 7.38 -11.68
CA ALA A 138 -13.37 8.01 -10.76
C ALA A 138 -13.98 9.29 -10.20
N ILE A 139 -13.99 9.41 -8.88
CA ILE A 139 -14.47 10.57 -8.15
C ILE A 139 -13.48 11.06 -7.11
N PHE A 140 -13.58 12.30 -6.71
CA PHE A 140 -12.86 12.85 -5.56
C PHE A 140 -13.70 12.74 -4.29
N ASN A 141 -13.08 12.24 -3.22
CA ASN A 141 -13.60 12.38 -1.85
C ASN A 141 -13.15 13.73 -1.26
N LYS A 142 -11.87 14.08 -1.49
CA LYS A 142 -11.29 15.39 -1.14
C LYS A 142 -10.48 15.92 -2.33
N ALA A 143 -10.58 17.20 -2.63
CA ALA A 143 -9.91 17.84 -3.76
C ALA A 143 -9.20 19.15 -3.34
N ASP A 144 -8.56 19.14 -2.19
CA ASP A 144 -7.82 20.26 -1.61
C ASP A 144 -6.31 20.04 -1.69
N LYS A 145 -5.54 20.95 -1.04
CA LYS A 145 -4.09 20.87 -0.99
C LYS A 145 -3.66 19.57 -0.30
N PRO A 146 -2.80 18.75 -0.95
CA PRO A 146 -2.24 17.55 -0.32
C PRO A 146 -1.35 17.92 0.85
N SER A 147 -1.36 17.09 1.88
CA SER A 147 -0.48 17.26 3.05
C SER A 147 0.97 17.01 2.68
N GLU A 148 1.86 17.74 3.34
CA GLU A 148 3.30 17.64 3.16
C GLU A 148 3.86 16.51 4.03
N ILE A 149 4.76 15.70 3.46
CA ILE A 149 5.39 14.57 4.14
C ILE A 149 6.79 14.32 3.55
N THR A 150 7.71 13.74 4.30
CA THR A 150 8.96 13.23 3.72
C THR A 150 8.76 11.86 3.09
N TRP A 151 9.61 11.51 2.12
CA TRP A 151 9.58 10.17 1.50
C TRP A 151 9.72 9.04 2.53
N ALA A 152 10.66 9.20 3.47
CA ALA A 152 10.88 8.19 4.51
C ALA A 152 9.66 7.97 5.41
N GLN A 153 8.97 9.07 5.79
CA GLN A 153 7.75 9.00 6.59
C GLN A 153 6.61 8.31 5.82
N LEU A 154 6.36 8.73 4.57
CA LEU A 154 5.32 8.12 3.75
C LEU A 154 5.58 6.62 3.53
N HIS A 155 6.84 6.27 3.22
CA HIS A 155 7.24 4.89 3.01
C HIS A 155 7.05 4.04 4.27
N LYS A 156 7.41 4.55 5.45
CA LYS A 156 7.16 3.88 6.74
C LYS A 156 5.66 3.67 6.99
N GLN A 157 4.83 4.69 6.75
CA GLN A 157 3.37 4.60 6.91
C GLN A 157 2.76 3.54 5.99
N ILE A 158 3.17 3.49 4.72
CA ILE A 158 2.76 2.46 3.76
C ILE A 158 3.16 1.06 4.26
N GLY A 159 4.38 0.90 4.75
CA GLY A 159 4.84 -0.37 5.31
C GLY A 159 4.00 -0.83 6.50
N MET A 160 3.72 0.06 7.45
CA MET A 160 2.89 -0.23 8.62
C MET A 160 1.46 -0.60 8.22
N LEU A 161 0.86 0.15 7.31
CA LEU A 161 -0.46 -0.14 6.76
C LEU A 161 -0.51 -1.51 6.07
N GLY A 162 0.50 -1.83 5.24
CA GLY A 162 0.59 -3.13 4.56
C GLY A 162 0.72 -4.30 5.54
N VAL A 163 1.53 -4.16 6.60
CA VAL A 163 1.64 -5.16 7.67
C VAL A 163 0.32 -5.33 8.41
N ALA A 164 -0.32 -4.23 8.80
CA ALA A 164 -1.60 -4.26 9.51
C ALA A 164 -2.71 -4.88 8.64
N ALA A 165 -2.79 -4.53 7.37
CA ALA A 165 -3.75 -5.08 6.42
C ALA A 165 -3.56 -6.60 6.24
N THR A 166 -2.31 -7.06 6.10
CA THR A 166 -1.99 -8.49 6.04
C THR A 166 -2.40 -9.23 7.32
N MET A 167 -2.11 -8.64 8.49
CA MET A 167 -2.51 -9.21 9.77
C MET A 167 -4.03 -9.27 9.90
N LEU A 168 -4.75 -8.21 9.55
CA LEU A 168 -6.21 -8.15 9.62
C LEU A 168 -6.86 -9.19 8.72
N ARG A 169 -6.38 -9.31 7.47
CA ARG A 169 -6.85 -10.32 6.50
C ARG A 169 -6.69 -11.73 7.07
N LYS A 170 -5.50 -12.06 7.58
CA LYS A 170 -5.24 -13.39 8.15
C LYS A 170 -6.01 -13.64 9.44
N ALA A 171 -6.19 -12.64 10.28
CA ALA A 171 -7.01 -12.73 11.48
C ALA A 171 -8.47 -13.06 11.13
N ARG A 172 -9.04 -12.48 10.09
CA ARG A 172 -10.42 -12.74 9.65
C ARG A 172 -10.64 -14.13 9.06
N ILE A 173 -9.62 -14.69 8.40
CA ILE A 173 -9.72 -16.02 7.77
C ILE A 173 -9.52 -17.14 8.77
N SER A 174 -8.65 -16.97 9.77
CA SER A 174 -8.13 -18.07 10.57
C SER A 174 -8.73 -18.21 11.98
N ASP A 175 -9.74 -17.43 12.34
CA ASP A 175 -10.25 -17.33 13.71
C ASP A 175 -9.09 -17.29 14.74
N PRO A 176 -8.47 -16.13 14.95
CA PRO A 176 -7.16 -16.05 15.56
C PRO A 176 -7.23 -16.35 17.05
N HIS A 177 -6.79 -17.53 17.39
CA HIS A 177 -6.47 -17.88 18.76
C HIS A 177 -5.38 -16.95 19.32
N ASN A 178 -5.22 -16.92 20.63
CA ASN A 178 -4.19 -16.16 21.34
C ASN A 178 -2.80 -16.32 20.74
N GLU A 179 -2.49 -17.47 20.18
CA GLU A 179 -1.20 -17.81 19.59
C GLU A 179 -0.85 -17.00 18.34
N PHE A 180 -1.83 -16.71 17.45
CA PHE A 180 -1.56 -15.89 16.26
C PHE A 180 -0.96 -14.54 16.63
N TYR A 181 -1.61 -13.81 17.53
CA TYR A 181 -1.11 -12.50 17.98
C TYR A 181 0.25 -12.61 18.69
N LYS A 182 0.47 -13.66 19.49
CA LYS A 182 1.75 -13.90 20.14
C LYS A 182 2.88 -14.09 19.11
N TYR A 183 2.65 -14.90 18.08
CA TYR A 183 3.67 -15.16 17.08
C TYR A 183 3.85 -13.98 16.12
N MET A 184 2.80 -13.23 15.81
CA MET A 184 2.93 -11.97 15.08
C MET A 184 3.76 -10.95 15.87
N ALA A 185 3.53 -10.80 17.17
CA ALA A 185 4.38 -9.97 18.04
C ALA A 185 5.86 -10.41 17.99
N GLY A 186 6.11 -11.73 18.03
CA GLY A 186 7.44 -12.30 17.87
C GLY A 186 8.07 -11.96 16.51
N ALA A 187 7.30 -12.06 15.42
CA ALA A 187 7.76 -11.72 14.08
C ALA A 187 8.13 -10.24 13.96
N LEU A 188 7.29 -9.33 14.46
CA LEU A 188 7.56 -7.90 14.45
C LEU A 188 8.84 -7.58 15.23
N LYS A 189 8.99 -8.13 16.45
CA LYS A 189 10.18 -7.97 17.29
C LYS A 189 11.45 -8.51 16.63
N GLN A 190 11.42 -9.72 16.05
CA GLN A 190 12.55 -10.33 15.34
C GLN A 190 13.03 -9.47 14.17
N HIS A 191 12.10 -8.76 13.50
CA HIS A 191 12.41 -7.83 12.42
C HIS A 191 12.72 -6.41 12.92
N LYS A 192 12.86 -6.26 14.27
CA LYS A 192 13.32 -5.02 14.92
C LYS A 192 12.36 -3.83 14.74
N LEU A 193 11.07 -4.08 14.64
CA LEU A 193 10.10 -3.02 14.86
C LEU A 193 10.20 -2.56 16.31
N THR A 194 10.01 -1.25 16.51
CA THR A 194 9.90 -0.71 17.88
C THR A 194 8.63 -1.20 18.55
N TYR A 195 8.57 -1.15 19.87
CA TYR A 195 7.34 -1.50 20.59
C TYR A 195 6.19 -0.60 20.17
N GLU A 196 6.46 0.71 20.02
CA GLU A 196 5.47 1.72 19.64
C GLU A 196 4.88 1.45 18.25
N ASP A 197 5.71 1.10 17.26
CA ASP A 197 5.24 0.76 15.91
C ASP A 197 4.38 -0.53 15.94
N ALA A 198 4.82 -1.54 16.70
CA ALA A 198 4.08 -2.79 16.86
C ALA A 198 2.78 -2.59 17.64
N GLU A 199 2.79 -1.76 18.68
CA GLU A 199 1.60 -1.39 19.45
C GLU A 199 0.55 -0.71 18.57
N LYS A 200 0.95 0.24 17.74
CA LYS A 200 0.08 0.90 16.77
C LYS A 200 -0.55 -0.09 15.78
N ILE A 201 0.25 -1.02 15.23
CA ILE A 201 -0.24 -2.06 14.32
C ILE A 201 -1.25 -2.96 15.03
N PHE A 202 -0.94 -3.44 16.23
CA PHE A 202 -1.82 -4.32 16.99
C PHE A 202 -3.13 -3.65 17.36
N ASP A 203 -3.05 -2.41 17.82
CA ASP A 203 -4.24 -1.65 18.24
C ASP A 203 -5.22 -1.47 17.08
N ALA A 204 -4.73 -1.05 15.92
CA ALA A 204 -5.54 -0.91 14.73
C ALA A 204 -6.15 -2.26 14.28
N VAL A 205 -5.33 -3.32 14.17
CA VAL A 205 -5.83 -4.65 13.78
C VAL A 205 -6.90 -5.17 14.73
N ILE A 206 -6.71 -5.02 16.04
CA ILE A 206 -7.67 -5.47 17.06
C ILE A 206 -8.98 -4.67 16.97
N ALA A 207 -8.90 -3.36 16.80
CA ALA A 207 -10.06 -2.49 16.68
C ALA A 207 -10.93 -2.88 15.46
N HIS A 208 -10.33 -3.15 14.33
CA HIS A 208 -11.01 -3.49 13.09
C HIS A 208 -11.40 -4.98 12.97
N HIS A 209 -10.76 -5.87 13.72
CA HIS A 209 -11.14 -7.28 13.76
C HIS A 209 -12.48 -7.53 14.50
N GLY A 210 -12.81 -6.69 15.48
CA GLY A 210 -14.13 -6.68 16.13
C GLY A 210 -14.40 -7.79 17.17
N HIS A 211 -13.57 -8.83 17.25
CA HIS A 211 -13.81 -10.00 18.12
C HIS A 211 -12.73 -10.21 19.20
N CYS A 212 -11.73 -9.34 19.26
CA CYS A 212 -10.58 -9.53 20.12
C CYS A 212 -10.72 -8.82 21.48
N LYS A 213 -10.28 -9.49 22.52
CA LYS A 213 -10.09 -8.87 23.84
C LYS A 213 -8.81 -8.00 23.80
N ARG A 214 -8.96 -6.70 23.52
CA ARG A 214 -7.86 -5.76 23.34
C ARG A 214 -6.84 -5.82 24.48
N SER A 215 -7.28 -5.80 25.74
CA SER A 215 -6.38 -5.83 26.89
C SER A 215 -5.49 -7.07 26.95
N GLU A 216 -6.04 -8.24 26.64
CA GLU A 216 -5.29 -9.50 26.61
C GLU A 216 -4.23 -9.50 25.49
N ARG A 217 -4.59 -9.00 24.29
CA ARG A 217 -3.67 -8.94 23.14
C ARG A 217 -2.54 -7.94 23.36
N MET A 218 -2.84 -6.78 23.92
CA MET A 218 -1.83 -5.77 24.24
C MET A 218 -0.91 -6.23 25.36
N ALA A 219 -1.42 -6.91 26.39
CA ALA A 219 -0.59 -7.54 27.43
C ALA A 219 0.35 -8.60 26.83
N GLN A 220 -0.14 -9.39 25.87
CA GLN A 220 0.63 -10.41 25.17
C GLN A 220 1.74 -9.79 24.32
N LEU A 221 1.46 -8.71 23.57
CA LEU A 221 2.46 -7.94 22.83
C LEU A 221 3.57 -7.44 23.77
N LYS A 222 3.19 -6.79 24.88
CA LYS A 222 4.13 -6.29 25.88
C LYS A 222 4.99 -7.41 26.47
N SER A 223 4.40 -8.56 26.80
CA SER A 223 5.12 -9.72 27.30
C SER A 223 6.18 -10.22 26.30
N VAL A 224 5.81 -10.32 25.01
CA VAL A 224 6.74 -10.75 23.97
C VAL A 224 7.88 -9.75 23.80
N TYR A 225 7.62 -8.46 23.85
CA TYR A 225 8.66 -7.43 23.69
C TYR A 225 9.62 -7.36 24.89
N ASN A 226 9.16 -7.71 26.08
CA ASN A 226 10.01 -7.77 27.30
C ASN A 226 10.78 -9.07 27.43
N ALA A 227 10.36 -10.16 26.78
CA ALA A 227 11.05 -11.45 26.83
C ALA A 227 12.30 -11.46 25.91
N GLU A 228 13.24 -12.36 26.16
CA GLU A 228 14.30 -12.64 25.18
C GLU A 228 13.71 -13.24 23.90
N VAL A 229 14.26 -12.85 22.74
CA VAL A 229 13.83 -13.40 21.44
C VAL A 229 14.38 -14.83 21.32
N THR A 230 13.48 -15.80 21.32
CA THR A 230 13.85 -17.20 21.01
C THR A 230 13.56 -17.50 19.54
N GLU A 231 14.35 -18.36 18.91
CA GLU A 231 14.16 -18.77 17.51
C GLU A 231 12.81 -19.45 17.24
N GLN A 232 12.15 -19.93 18.27
CA GLN A 232 10.87 -20.65 18.16
C GLN A 232 9.64 -19.75 18.08
N THR A 233 9.78 -18.45 18.32
CA THR A 233 8.65 -17.50 18.27
C THR A 233 8.80 -16.56 17.10
N GLY A 234 7.77 -16.45 16.26
CA GLY A 234 7.74 -15.50 15.17
C GLY A 234 7.38 -16.11 13.82
N LEU A 235 7.87 -15.52 12.75
CA LEU A 235 7.46 -15.84 11.38
C LEU A 235 7.62 -17.35 10.99
N PRO A 236 8.68 -18.08 11.38
CA PRO A 236 8.76 -19.51 11.08
C PRO A 236 7.62 -20.33 11.70
N THR A 237 7.19 -19.97 12.91
CA THR A 237 6.07 -20.62 13.58
C THR A 237 4.74 -20.30 12.91
N ILE A 238 4.54 -19.03 12.48
CA ILE A 238 3.36 -18.61 11.72
C ILE A 238 3.25 -19.43 10.43
N VAL A 239 4.32 -19.51 9.65
CA VAL A 239 4.37 -20.29 8.41
C VAL A 239 3.93 -21.73 8.64
N LYS A 240 4.43 -22.36 9.70
CA LYS A 240 4.11 -23.76 10.01
C LYS A 240 2.69 -23.97 10.55
N GLN A 241 2.23 -23.12 11.46
CA GLN A 241 0.95 -23.32 12.16
C GLN A 241 -0.25 -22.80 11.36
N TRP A 242 -0.09 -21.73 10.60
CA TRP A 242 -1.15 -21.15 9.77
C TRP A 242 -0.98 -21.43 8.28
N ASN A 243 -0.11 -22.40 7.97
CA ASN A 243 0.09 -22.88 6.60
C ASN A 243 0.37 -21.78 5.57
N TRP A 244 1.16 -20.77 5.98
CA TRP A 244 1.61 -19.74 5.06
C TRP A 244 2.56 -20.34 4.04
N SER A 245 2.39 -19.98 2.79
CA SER A 245 3.36 -20.30 1.74
C SER A 245 4.69 -19.54 1.95
N GLU A 246 5.74 -19.99 1.31
CA GLU A 246 7.02 -19.25 1.29
C GLU A 246 6.85 -17.87 0.62
N LEU A 247 5.88 -17.73 -0.33
CA LEU A 247 5.57 -16.45 -0.98
C LEU A 247 4.95 -15.46 -0.01
N GLU A 248 3.96 -15.88 0.78
CA GLU A 248 3.33 -15.05 1.81
C GLU A 248 4.35 -14.59 2.85
N LYS A 249 5.21 -15.49 3.29
CA LYS A 249 6.31 -15.19 4.21
C LYS A 249 7.27 -14.15 3.65
N ASP A 250 7.68 -14.30 2.39
CA ASP A 250 8.61 -13.38 1.74
C ASP A 250 7.97 -12.01 1.50
N ASP A 251 6.69 -11.95 1.15
CA ASP A 251 5.95 -10.71 0.98
C ASP A 251 5.79 -9.97 2.31
N PHE A 252 5.43 -10.68 3.36
CA PHE A 252 5.35 -10.10 4.70
C PHE A 252 6.69 -9.54 5.19
N LYS A 253 7.81 -10.24 4.94
CA LYS A 253 9.16 -9.74 5.23
C LYS A 253 9.49 -8.45 4.47
N LYS A 254 9.08 -8.33 3.21
CA LYS A 254 9.30 -7.10 2.44
C LYS A 254 8.65 -5.90 3.11
N LEU A 255 7.39 -6.05 3.57
CA LEU A 255 6.68 -5.00 4.32
C LEU A 255 7.40 -4.63 5.62
N LEU A 256 7.88 -5.62 6.38
CA LEU A 256 8.64 -5.37 7.61
C LEU A 256 9.96 -4.62 7.35
N TYR A 257 10.65 -4.94 6.23
CA TYR A 257 11.88 -4.22 5.86
C TYR A 257 11.62 -2.76 5.49
N VAL A 258 10.47 -2.46 4.89
CA VAL A 258 10.05 -1.08 4.59
C VAL A 258 9.97 -0.25 5.85
N ILE A 259 9.33 -0.78 6.90
CA ILE A 259 9.17 -0.07 8.18
C ILE A 259 10.53 0.20 8.84
N THR A 260 11.42 -0.78 8.79
CA THR A 260 12.71 -0.73 9.49
C THR A 260 13.84 -0.07 8.71
N GLY A 261 13.56 0.40 7.47
CA GLY A 261 14.57 1.02 6.61
C GLY A 261 15.66 0.06 6.13
N ARG A 262 15.48 -1.25 6.33
CA ARG A 262 16.45 -2.28 5.92
C ARG A 262 16.24 -2.65 4.46
N HIS A 263 16.49 -1.71 3.57
CA HIS A 263 16.42 -1.94 2.13
C HIS A 263 17.58 -2.83 1.66
N SER A 264 17.38 -4.12 1.70
CA SER A 264 17.82 -4.97 0.61
C SER A 264 16.55 -5.45 -0.11
N LEU A 265 15.94 -4.59 -0.91
CA LEU A 265 15.15 -5.11 -2.02
C LEU A 265 16.13 -5.96 -2.83
N PRO A 266 15.91 -7.29 -2.96
CA PRO A 266 16.66 -8.03 -3.97
C PRO A 266 16.40 -7.29 -5.27
N ALA A 267 17.46 -6.93 -5.97
CA ALA A 267 17.35 -6.31 -7.28
C ALA A 267 16.31 -7.09 -8.10
N ALA A 268 15.49 -6.38 -8.88
CA ALA A 268 14.37 -6.95 -9.65
C ALA A 268 14.74 -8.19 -10.49
N THR A 269 16.03 -8.39 -10.77
CA THR A 269 16.64 -9.57 -11.37
C THR A 269 16.40 -10.88 -10.60
N ASN A 270 16.36 -10.85 -9.26
CA ASN A 270 16.18 -12.09 -8.48
C ASN A 270 14.71 -12.55 -8.46
N ASP A 271 13.76 -11.64 -8.53
CA ASP A 271 12.33 -11.99 -8.55
C ASP A 271 11.93 -12.60 -9.92
N PHE A 272 12.48 -12.08 -11.01
CA PHE A 272 12.28 -12.63 -12.35
C PHE A 272 12.87 -14.05 -12.48
N VAL A 273 14.06 -14.28 -11.97
CA VAL A 273 14.70 -15.61 -11.97
C VAL A 273 13.94 -16.61 -11.09
N LYS A 274 13.45 -16.18 -9.91
CA LYS A 274 12.61 -17.02 -9.04
C LYS A 274 11.25 -17.33 -9.68
N ARG A 275 10.63 -16.35 -10.37
CA ARG A 275 9.39 -16.57 -11.14
C ARG A 275 9.58 -17.57 -12.28
N ILE A 276 10.67 -17.47 -13.03
CA ILE A 276 11.00 -18.45 -14.07
C ILE A 276 11.23 -19.83 -13.46
N ALA A 277 12.02 -19.94 -12.39
CA ALA A 277 12.28 -21.21 -11.72
C ALA A 277 10.99 -21.84 -11.14
N TYR A 278 10.06 -21.02 -10.61
CA TYR A 278 8.76 -21.48 -10.13
C TYR A 278 7.87 -21.97 -11.30
N MET A 279 7.78 -21.21 -12.41
CA MET A 279 7.04 -21.61 -13.58
C MET A 279 7.60 -22.87 -14.25
N MET A 280 8.92 -23.03 -14.26
CA MET A 280 9.58 -24.24 -14.76
C MET A 280 9.31 -25.47 -13.88
N LYS A 281 9.19 -25.29 -12.54
CA LYS A 281 8.79 -26.37 -11.63
C LYS A 281 7.33 -26.79 -11.77
N GLN A 282 6.45 -25.87 -12.12
CA GLN A 282 5.01 -26.16 -12.32
C GLN A 282 4.71 -26.81 -13.68
N LYS A 283 5.50 -26.49 -14.70
CA LYS A 283 5.45 -27.20 -15.98
C LYS A 283 6.39 -28.41 -15.83
N LYS A 284 5.82 -29.55 -15.41
CA LYS A 284 6.46 -30.85 -15.59
C LYS A 284 6.74 -31.03 -17.10
N PHE A 285 7.95 -30.82 -17.52
CA PHE A 285 8.50 -31.37 -18.73
C PHE A 285 9.09 -32.74 -18.39
#